data_370df0cb87d79691ecfa903c007d39bc
#
_entry.id   370df0cb87d79691ecfa903c007d39bc
#
_cell.length_a   1.000
_cell.length_b   1.000
_cell.length_c   1.000
_cell.angle_alpha   90.00
_cell.angle_beta   90.00
_cell.angle_gamma   90.00
#
_symmetry.space_group_name_H-M   'P 1'
#
loop_
_entity.id
_entity.type
_entity.pdbx_description
1 polymer ?
#
loop_
_entity_poly.entity_id
_entity_poly.type
_entity_poly.pdbx_seq_one_letter_code
_entity_poly.pdbx_strand_id
1 'polypeptide(L)'
;MITEKLPNRRIVVKVGTSLLTAGKDQLDVAMVANIVDQMSDLQHDGSQMILVTSGAVAAGKGVIKSFSDDIQGDGVTLPDRQVLAAVGQGKLMQVYEEKFSLRNIPVAQALVSKRDVNDRLGYLNLRNTLSALLSRGIVPIVNENDVVSVEELEGEVFGDNDNLSALIANLIDADLLMILGKVPGMYTKDPNIHHDAKIIQIVEKIDEYIDSLGGPSSDTMGRGGMSTKIEAARLATASGVDVVIASGLEENVIKRLAWKEVLGTLFRASVTKLESRKRWMLSGISGGSRRRNICVDNGAFVALRGSHTSLLPAGVVSVSGDFDRGDIVAIVNELGAIVGAGISNYGSGDLEKIKAARSNRIHEILGYHYSDEVIHRDNLVLLVE
;
A
#
# COMPACT_ATOMS: atom_id res chain seq x y z
N MET A 1 24.17 24.99 -8.60
CA MET A 1 22.81 24.43 -8.71
C MET A 1 22.37 24.07 -7.30
N ILE A 2 21.41 24.81 -6.75
CA ILE A 2 20.80 24.49 -5.46
C ILE A 2 19.92 23.27 -5.76
N THR A 3 20.37 22.07 -5.38
CA THR A 3 19.56 20.87 -5.41
C THR A 3 18.50 21.06 -4.33
N GLU A 4 17.31 21.52 -4.71
CA GLU A 4 16.15 21.42 -3.82
C GLU A 4 16.03 19.95 -3.39
N LYS A 5 16.20 19.72 -2.09
CA LYS A 5 15.99 18.40 -1.51
C LYS A 5 14.54 18.01 -1.74
N LEU A 6 14.30 16.82 -2.30
CA LEU A 6 12.93 16.28 -2.34
C LEU A 6 12.35 16.36 -0.92
N PRO A 7 11.14 16.88 -0.73
CA PRO A 7 10.47 16.76 0.55
C PRO A 7 10.36 15.26 0.90
N ASN A 8 10.51 14.90 2.17
CA ASN A 8 10.33 13.54 2.66
C ASN A 8 8.98 13.01 2.14
N ARG A 9 9.03 12.23 1.08
CA ARG A 9 7.83 11.69 0.41
C ARG A 9 7.78 10.19 0.62
N ARG A 10 6.56 9.69 0.75
CA ARG A 10 6.27 8.25 0.79
C ARG A 10 5.83 7.81 -0.59
N ILE A 11 6.63 6.96 -1.24
CA ILE A 11 6.44 6.58 -2.64
C ILE A 11 6.28 5.07 -2.74
N VAL A 12 5.18 4.63 -3.36
CA VAL A 12 4.96 3.23 -3.72
C VAL A 12 5.31 3.05 -5.18
N VAL A 13 6.18 2.08 -5.46
CA VAL A 13 6.54 1.69 -6.83
C VAL A 13 5.97 0.30 -7.08
N LYS A 14 5.05 0.19 -8.03
CA LYS A 14 4.51 -1.10 -8.49
C LYS A 14 5.21 -1.52 -9.79
N VAL A 15 5.69 -2.77 -9.81
CA VAL A 15 6.37 -3.33 -10.97
C VAL A 15 5.69 -4.62 -11.42
N GLY A 16 5.22 -4.65 -12.68
CA GLY A 16 4.53 -5.80 -13.24
C GLY A 16 5.47 -6.90 -13.75
N THR A 17 4.97 -8.14 -13.84
CA THR A 17 5.73 -9.31 -14.30
C THR A 17 6.38 -9.10 -15.66
N SER A 18 5.64 -8.54 -16.63
CA SER A 18 6.14 -8.33 -18.00
C SER A 18 7.38 -7.43 -18.06
N LEU A 19 7.53 -6.49 -17.12
CA LEU A 19 8.71 -5.65 -16.99
C LEU A 19 9.86 -6.43 -16.33
N LEU A 20 9.58 -7.14 -15.23
CA LEU A 20 10.59 -7.90 -14.46
C LEU A 20 11.17 -9.09 -15.21
N THR A 21 10.49 -9.60 -16.24
CA THR A 21 10.93 -10.74 -17.04
C THR A 21 11.44 -10.34 -18.43
N ALA A 22 11.32 -9.07 -18.80
CA ALA A 22 11.51 -8.59 -20.17
C ALA A 22 10.70 -9.41 -21.23
N GLY A 23 9.57 -10.03 -20.79
CA GLY A 23 8.74 -10.92 -21.61
C GLY A 23 9.27 -12.36 -21.73
N LYS A 24 10.23 -12.77 -20.89
CA LYS A 24 10.77 -14.14 -20.83
C LYS A 24 10.20 -14.91 -19.64
N ASP A 25 10.44 -16.21 -19.58
CA ASP A 25 10.05 -17.09 -18.44
C ASP A 25 11.01 -17.01 -17.24
N GLN A 26 11.85 -15.99 -17.16
CA GLN A 26 12.85 -15.81 -16.10
C GLN A 26 12.95 -14.34 -15.72
N LEU A 27 13.38 -14.07 -14.49
CA LEU A 27 13.63 -12.71 -14.03
C LEU A 27 14.79 -12.07 -14.80
N ASP A 28 14.59 -10.85 -15.26
CA ASP A 28 15.64 -9.98 -15.76
C ASP A 28 16.34 -9.28 -14.58
N VAL A 29 17.46 -9.86 -14.16
CA VAL A 29 18.23 -9.36 -13.01
C VAL A 29 18.76 -7.93 -13.26
N ALA A 30 19.03 -7.56 -14.53
CA ALA A 30 19.48 -6.21 -14.86
C ALA A 30 18.35 -5.20 -14.66
N MET A 31 17.12 -5.54 -15.06
CA MET A 31 15.94 -4.71 -14.80
C MET A 31 15.68 -4.55 -13.31
N VAL A 32 15.76 -5.66 -12.54
CA VAL A 32 15.63 -5.58 -11.07
C VAL A 32 16.69 -4.66 -10.48
N ALA A 33 17.96 -4.79 -10.90
CA ALA A 33 19.04 -3.94 -10.42
C ALA A 33 18.78 -2.46 -10.73
N ASN A 34 18.34 -2.13 -11.95
CA ASN A 34 18.03 -0.74 -12.36
C ASN A 34 16.90 -0.14 -11.50
N ILE A 35 15.84 -0.89 -11.20
CA ILE A 35 14.75 -0.46 -10.32
C ILE A 35 15.27 -0.21 -8.90
N VAL A 36 16.03 -1.16 -8.36
CA VAL A 36 16.60 -1.08 -7.01
C VAL A 36 17.54 0.10 -6.89
N ASP A 37 18.40 0.35 -7.87
CA ASP A 37 19.34 1.48 -7.86
C ASP A 37 18.60 2.81 -7.77
N GLN A 38 17.56 3.02 -8.59
CA GLN A 38 16.76 4.24 -8.58
C GLN A 38 16.00 4.43 -7.25
N MET A 39 15.40 3.35 -6.72
CA MET A 39 14.72 3.40 -5.42
C MET A 39 15.70 3.70 -4.29
N SER A 40 16.89 3.11 -4.34
CA SER A 40 17.94 3.31 -3.34
C SER A 40 18.43 4.76 -3.31
N ASP A 41 18.61 5.38 -4.46
CA ASP A 41 18.99 6.80 -4.55
C ASP A 41 17.93 7.68 -3.86
N LEU A 42 16.65 7.47 -4.14
CA LEU A 42 15.56 8.22 -3.50
C LEU A 42 15.43 7.94 -2.00
N GLN A 43 15.71 6.71 -1.56
CA GLN A 43 15.73 6.35 -0.14
C GLN A 43 16.85 7.09 0.59
N HIS A 44 18.05 7.17 0.01
CA HIS A 44 19.17 7.92 0.56
C HIS A 44 18.91 9.44 0.57
N ASP A 45 18.12 9.95 -0.39
CA ASP A 45 17.67 11.34 -0.44
C ASP A 45 16.58 11.68 0.58
N GLY A 46 16.12 10.69 1.38
CA GLY A 46 15.17 10.85 2.48
C GLY A 46 13.72 10.51 2.14
N SER A 47 13.44 9.97 0.95
CA SER A 47 12.12 9.41 0.65
C SER A 47 11.91 8.06 1.33
N GLN A 48 10.67 7.72 1.68
CA GLN A 48 10.28 6.39 2.16
C GLN A 48 9.77 5.57 0.98
N MET A 49 10.53 4.55 0.59
CA MET A 49 10.22 3.74 -0.59
C MET A 49 9.55 2.43 -0.22
N ILE A 50 8.53 2.04 -0.97
CA ILE A 50 7.84 0.75 -0.89
C ILE A 50 7.81 0.16 -2.29
N LEU A 51 8.14 -1.12 -2.41
CA LEU A 51 8.02 -1.86 -3.64
C LEU A 51 6.82 -2.81 -3.59
N VAL A 52 5.91 -2.71 -4.55
CA VAL A 52 4.89 -3.73 -4.80
C VAL A 52 5.30 -4.47 -6.07
N THR A 53 5.63 -5.73 -5.91
CA THR A 53 6.24 -6.53 -6.99
C THR A 53 5.31 -7.62 -7.47
N SER A 54 5.59 -8.13 -8.64
CA SER A 54 5.06 -9.37 -9.21
C SER A 54 6.23 -10.29 -9.56
N GLY A 55 5.97 -11.38 -10.26
CA GLY A 55 7.01 -12.20 -10.87
C GLY A 55 7.40 -13.44 -10.08
N ALA A 56 6.73 -13.76 -8.97
CA ALA A 56 6.98 -14.99 -8.21
C ALA A 56 6.78 -16.25 -9.09
N VAL A 57 5.68 -16.33 -9.83
CA VAL A 57 5.42 -17.46 -10.75
C VAL A 57 6.52 -17.58 -11.83
N ALA A 58 6.95 -16.47 -12.43
CA ALA A 58 8.02 -16.49 -13.43
C ALA A 58 9.37 -16.92 -12.83
N ALA A 59 9.68 -16.43 -11.62
CA ALA A 59 10.86 -16.87 -10.89
C ALA A 59 10.83 -18.39 -10.60
N GLY A 60 9.65 -18.91 -10.22
CA GLY A 60 9.42 -20.33 -9.96
C GLY A 60 9.59 -21.19 -11.21
N LYS A 61 9.07 -20.74 -12.35
CA LYS A 61 9.32 -21.42 -13.65
C LYS A 61 10.81 -21.53 -13.92
N GLY A 62 11.58 -20.44 -13.72
CA GLY A 62 13.03 -20.46 -13.89
C GLY A 62 13.75 -21.46 -12.97
N VAL A 63 13.28 -21.61 -11.73
CA VAL A 63 13.84 -22.59 -10.77
C VAL A 63 13.45 -24.01 -11.18
N ILE A 64 12.16 -24.30 -11.39
CA ILE A 64 11.67 -25.66 -11.68
C ILE A 64 12.22 -26.19 -12.99
N LYS A 65 12.38 -25.35 -14.01
CA LYS A 65 12.98 -25.73 -15.30
C LYS A 65 14.36 -26.34 -15.15
N SER A 66 15.09 -26.05 -14.08
CA SER A 66 16.39 -26.63 -13.80
C SER A 66 16.30 -28.03 -13.15
N PHE A 67 15.12 -28.48 -12.70
CA PHE A 67 14.91 -29.74 -11.98
C PHE A 67 13.98 -30.72 -12.70
N SER A 68 12.95 -30.23 -13.42
CA SER A 68 12.03 -31.08 -14.19
C SER A 68 11.37 -30.29 -15.32
N ASP A 69 10.98 -31.00 -16.39
CA ASP A 69 10.23 -30.43 -17.52
C ASP A 69 8.70 -30.55 -17.35
N ASP A 70 8.21 -31.11 -16.23
CA ASP A 70 6.82 -31.53 -16.06
C ASP A 70 5.79 -30.40 -15.91
N ILE A 71 6.22 -29.19 -15.58
CA ILE A 71 5.33 -28.03 -15.44
C ILE A 71 5.61 -27.01 -16.57
N GLN A 72 5.49 -27.47 -17.82
CA GLN A 72 5.67 -26.63 -19.00
C GLN A 72 4.45 -26.78 -19.94
N GLY A 73 3.76 -25.66 -20.25
CA GLY A 73 2.70 -25.65 -21.28
C GLY A 73 1.60 -24.61 -20.98
N ASP A 74 0.73 -24.41 -21.98
CA ASP A 74 -0.39 -23.47 -21.94
C ASP A 74 -1.55 -23.90 -21.01
N GLY A 75 -1.40 -25.01 -20.27
CA GLY A 75 -2.42 -25.58 -19.39
C GLY A 75 -2.06 -25.55 -17.91
N VAL A 76 -1.29 -24.54 -17.43
CA VAL A 76 -0.92 -24.42 -16.02
C VAL A 76 -2.17 -24.22 -15.15
N THR A 77 -2.49 -25.22 -14.32
CA THR A 77 -3.64 -25.17 -13.41
C THR A 77 -3.40 -24.18 -12.25
N LEU A 78 -4.45 -23.83 -11.50
CA LEU A 78 -4.30 -23.00 -10.32
C LEU A 78 -3.31 -23.60 -9.30
N PRO A 79 -3.38 -24.92 -8.93
CA PRO A 79 -2.37 -25.53 -8.06
C PRO A 79 -0.94 -25.42 -8.60
N ASP A 80 -0.73 -25.60 -9.92
CA ASP A 80 0.61 -25.46 -10.50
C ASP A 80 1.14 -24.04 -10.34
N ARG A 81 0.29 -23.04 -10.49
CA ARG A 81 0.65 -21.63 -10.28
C ARG A 81 1.00 -21.33 -8.84
N GLN A 82 0.23 -21.89 -7.90
CA GLN A 82 0.52 -21.78 -6.46
C GLN A 82 1.87 -22.40 -6.11
N VAL A 83 2.16 -23.59 -6.69
CA VAL A 83 3.47 -24.24 -6.54
C VAL A 83 4.59 -23.38 -7.12
N LEU A 84 4.42 -22.87 -8.35
CA LEU A 84 5.39 -21.98 -8.98
C LEU A 84 5.61 -20.70 -8.16
N ALA A 85 4.55 -20.08 -7.66
CA ALA A 85 4.64 -18.91 -6.82
C ALA A 85 5.37 -19.20 -5.50
N ALA A 86 5.05 -20.34 -4.84
CA ALA A 86 5.70 -20.75 -3.60
C ALA A 86 7.23 -20.93 -3.77
N VAL A 87 7.64 -21.63 -4.84
CA VAL A 87 9.06 -21.83 -5.16
C VAL A 87 9.74 -20.52 -5.56
N GLY A 88 9.06 -19.72 -6.38
CA GLY A 88 9.65 -18.53 -6.98
C GLY A 88 9.71 -17.33 -6.05
N GLN A 89 8.83 -17.23 -5.05
CA GLN A 89 8.81 -16.11 -4.12
C GLN A 89 10.14 -15.99 -3.35
N GLY A 90 10.68 -17.10 -2.87
CA GLY A 90 11.98 -17.10 -2.20
C GLY A 90 13.10 -16.63 -3.13
N LYS A 91 13.09 -17.09 -4.40
CA LYS A 91 14.08 -16.65 -5.39
C LYS A 91 13.96 -15.17 -5.76
N LEU A 92 12.74 -14.68 -5.90
CA LEU A 92 12.45 -13.26 -6.16
C LEU A 92 13.00 -12.39 -5.02
N MET A 93 12.73 -12.77 -3.78
CA MET A 93 13.23 -12.05 -2.60
C MET A 93 14.75 -12.08 -2.51
N GLN A 94 15.38 -13.22 -2.77
CA GLN A 94 16.84 -13.33 -2.81
C GLN A 94 17.44 -12.30 -3.77
N VAL A 95 16.90 -12.18 -4.99
CA VAL A 95 17.41 -11.22 -5.98
C VAL A 95 17.26 -9.78 -5.49
N TYR A 96 16.12 -9.39 -4.91
CA TYR A 96 15.95 -8.06 -4.35
C TYR A 96 16.89 -7.80 -3.18
N GLU A 97 17.00 -8.73 -2.23
CA GLU A 97 17.88 -8.62 -1.08
C GLU A 97 19.34 -8.42 -1.49
N GLU A 98 19.83 -9.22 -2.44
CA GLU A 98 21.18 -9.08 -3.00
C GLU A 98 21.42 -7.68 -3.58
N LYS A 99 20.45 -7.12 -4.34
CA LYS A 99 20.61 -5.82 -4.98
C LYS A 99 20.52 -4.67 -3.98
N PHE A 100 19.56 -4.68 -3.06
CA PHE A 100 19.45 -3.66 -2.02
C PHE A 100 20.61 -3.69 -1.02
N SER A 101 21.15 -4.88 -0.72
CA SER A 101 22.34 -5.04 0.15
C SER A 101 23.57 -4.33 -0.41
N LEU A 102 23.76 -4.35 -1.75
CA LEU A 102 24.84 -3.59 -2.42
C LEU A 102 24.72 -2.08 -2.21
N ARG A 103 23.53 -1.60 -1.88
CA ARG A 103 23.23 -0.20 -1.58
C ARG A 103 23.10 0.11 -0.08
N ASN A 104 23.44 -0.88 0.78
CA ASN A 104 23.32 -0.79 2.24
C ASN A 104 21.88 -0.47 2.72
N ILE A 105 20.86 -0.97 2.04
CA ILE A 105 19.46 -0.79 2.39
C ILE A 105 18.87 -2.15 2.79
N PRO A 106 18.39 -2.29 4.04
CA PRO A 106 17.68 -3.51 4.44
C PRO A 106 16.29 -3.54 3.81
N VAL A 107 15.83 -4.76 3.48
CA VAL A 107 14.49 -5.00 2.94
C VAL A 107 13.70 -5.94 3.84
N ALA A 108 12.37 -5.89 3.73
CA ALA A 108 11.48 -6.79 4.44
C ALA A 108 10.38 -7.30 3.51
N GLN A 109 10.15 -8.61 3.49
CA GLN A 109 9.04 -9.21 2.74
C GLN A 109 7.72 -9.02 3.48
N ALA A 110 6.67 -8.64 2.73
CA ALA A 110 5.29 -8.69 3.20
C ALA A 110 4.43 -9.40 2.14
N LEU A 111 3.88 -10.56 2.49
CA LEU A 111 2.90 -11.27 1.66
C LEU A 111 1.51 -10.94 2.18
N VAL A 112 0.66 -10.44 1.28
CA VAL A 112 -0.65 -9.89 1.62
C VAL A 112 -1.71 -10.52 0.74
N SER A 113 -2.82 -10.93 1.33
CA SER A 113 -4.02 -11.30 0.60
C SER A 113 -5.07 -10.19 0.69
N LYS A 114 -6.06 -10.20 -0.21
CA LYS A 114 -7.22 -9.29 -0.16
C LYS A 114 -7.94 -9.36 1.19
N ARG A 115 -8.03 -10.57 1.74
CA ARG A 115 -8.67 -10.80 3.03
C ARG A 115 -7.97 -10.05 4.15
N ASP A 116 -6.63 -10.02 4.15
CA ASP A 116 -5.84 -9.34 5.17
C ASP A 116 -6.07 -7.83 5.18
N VAL A 117 -6.29 -7.23 3.99
CA VAL A 117 -6.56 -5.80 3.86
C VAL A 117 -8.02 -5.45 4.19
N ASN A 118 -8.96 -6.35 3.91
CA ASN A 118 -10.38 -6.14 4.16
C ASN A 118 -10.76 -6.40 5.63
N ASP A 119 -9.99 -7.23 6.35
CA ASP A 119 -10.14 -7.43 7.78
C ASP A 119 -9.56 -6.25 8.56
N ARG A 120 -10.32 -5.70 9.52
CA ARG A 120 -9.91 -4.51 10.28
C ARG A 120 -8.64 -4.73 11.10
N LEU A 121 -8.50 -5.90 11.70
CA LEU A 121 -7.32 -6.26 12.48
C LEU A 121 -6.12 -6.51 11.57
N GLY A 122 -6.32 -7.21 10.45
CA GLY A 122 -5.33 -7.40 9.39
C GLY A 122 -4.83 -6.06 8.85
N TYR A 123 -5.76 -5.15 8.51
CA TYR A 123 -5.45 -3.78 8.09
C TYR A 123 -4.59 -3.03 9.12
N LEU A 124 -4.99 -3.03 10.40
CA LEU A 124 -4.25 -2.34 11.45
C LEU A 124 -2.84 -2.92 11.61
N ASN A 125 -2.70 -4.26 11.66
CA ASN A 125 -1.42 -4.92 11.81
C ASN A 125 -0.49 -4.62 10.64
N LEU A 126 -1.00 -4.73 9.40
CA LEU A 126 -0.23 -4.44 8.20
C LEU A 126 0.22 -2.98 8.16
N ARG A 127 -0.68 -2.03 8.46
CA ARG A 127 -0.37 -0.60 8.55
C ARG A 127 0.74 -0.32 9.57
N ASN A 128 0.59 -0.84 10.78
CA ASN A 128 1.56 -0.63 11.85
C ASN A 128 2.93 -1.23 11.48
N THR A 129 2.95 -2.43 10.90
CA THR A 129 4.18 -3.10 10.48
C THR A 129 4.88 -2.32 9.37
N LEU A 130 4.17 -1.95 8.29
CA LEU A 130 4.77 -1.19 7.19
C LEU A 130 5.27 0.18 7.65
N SER A 131 4.50 0.88 8.49
CA SER A 131 4.92 2.17 9.07
C SER A 131 6.16 2.03 9.94
N ALA A 132 6.25 0.96 10.73
CA ALA A 132 7.41 0.68 11.56
C ALA A 132 8.66 0.31 10.74
N LEU A 133 8.52 -0.40 9.62
CA LEU A 133 9.61 -0.67 8.68
C LEU A 133 10.13 0.62 8.06
N LEU A 134 9.21 1.44 7.53
CA LEU A 134 9.57 2.72 6.89
C LEU A 134 10.27 3.68 7.85
N SER A 135 9.81 3.78 9.10
CA SER A 135 10.45 4.63 10.12
C SER A 135 11.87 4.18 10.48
N ARG A 136 12.22 2.93 10.22
CA ARG A 136 13.56 2.35 10.44
C ARG A 136 14.44 2.36 9.19
N GLY A 137 13.97 2.96 8.09
CA GLY A 137 14.70 2.98 6.81
C GLY A 137 14.73 1.63 6.10
N ILE A 138 13.86 0.69 6.47
CA ILE A 138 13.72 -0.62 5.83
C ILE A 138 12.72 -0.51 4.68
N VAL A 139 13.08 -0.97 3.48
CA VAL A 139 12.19 -0.98 2.32
C VAL A 139 11.30 -2.21 2.36
N PRO A 140 9.96 -2.07 2.52
CA PRO A 140 9.05 -3.17 2.38
C PRO A 140 8.94 -3.60 0.92
N ILE A 141 9.04 -4.90 0.66
CA ILE A 141 8.75 -5.54 -0.62
C ILE A 141 7.46 -6.33 -0.45
N VAL A 142 6.39 -5.82 -1.02
CA VAL A 142 5.05 -6.38 -0.90
C VAL A 142 4.73 -7.20 -2.15
N ASN A 143 4.16 -8.37 -1.96
CA ASN A 143 3.59 -9.18 -3.03
C ASN A 143 2.30 -9.83 -2.55
N GLU A 144 1.48 -10.31 -3.49
CA GLU A 144 0.33 -11.14 -3.16
C GLU A 144 0.80 -12.48 -2.57
N ASN A 145 0.01 -13.00 -1.62
CA ASN A 145 0.22 -14.33 -1.08
C ASN A 145 -0.47 -15.36 -1.98
N ASP A 146 0.11 -15.59 -3.16
CA ASP A 146 -0.42 -16.48 -4.21
C ASP A 146 -0.66 -17.92 -3.71
N VAL A 147 -0.03 -18.33 -2.61
CA VAL A 147 -0.17 -19.70 -2.07
C VAL A 147 -1.56 -19.93 -1.47
N VAL A 148 -2.18 -18.88 -0.91
CA VAL A 148 -3.49 -18.94 -0.25
C VAL A 148 -4.57 -18.18 -1.00
N SER A 149 -4.22 -17.45 -2.05
CA SER A 149 -5.16 -16.71 -2.88
C SER A 149 -5.97 -17.69 -3.76
N VAL A 150 -7.29 -17.67 -3.63
CA VAL A 150 -8.23 -18.51 -4.40
C VAL A 150 -9.16 -17.67 -5.29
N GLU A 151 -8.95 -16.38 -5.35
CA GLU A 151 -9.84 -15.39 -5.97
C GLU A 151 -9.99 -15.58 -7.48
N GLU A 152 -9.05 -16.29 -8.11
CA GLU A 152 -9.16 -16.71 -9.51
C GLU A 152 -10.31 -17.71 -9.79
N LEU A 153 -10.75 -18.45 -8.75
CA LEU A 153 -11.86 -19.40 -8.85
C LEU A 153 -13.23 -18.71 -8.83
N GLU A 154 -13.31 -17.52 -8.24
CA GLU A 154 -14.55 -16.76 -8.08
C GLU A 154 -14.83 -15.83 -9.25
N GLY A 155 -13.98 -15.83 -10.30
CA GLY A 155 -14.14 -14.99 -11.50
C GLY A 155 -13.86 -13.50 -11.26
N GLU A 156 -13.41 -13.12 -10.08
CA GLU A 156 -12.95 -11.77 -9.77
C GLU A 156 -11.53 -11.57 -10.29
N VAL A 157 -11.33 -10.54 -11.11
CA VAL A 157 -10.03 -10.13 -11.67
C VAL A 157 -9.19 -9.46 -10.58
N PHE A 158 -8.83 -10.20 -9.50
CA PHE A 158 -8.04 -9.66 -8.41
C PHE A 158 -6.55 -10.03 -8.46
N GLY A 159 -6.16 -10.91 -9.38
CA GLY A 159 -4.76 -11.35 -9.57
C GLY A 159 -3.82 -10.28 -10.17
N ASP A 160 -4.10 -8.99 -9.96
CA ASP A 160 -3.24 -7.92 -10.42
C ASP A 160 -2.76 -7.06 -9.24
N ASN A 161 -1.45 -7.05 -9.07
CA ASN A 161 -0.78 -6.22 -8.08
C ASN A 161 -0.98 -4.69 -8.29
N ASP A 162 -1.70 -4.25 -9.34
CA ASP A 162 -2.09 -2.85 -9.52
C ASP A 162 -3.03 -2.43 -8.38
N ASN A 163 -4.12 -3.19 -8.13
CA ASN A 163 -5.06 -2.92 -7.05
C ASN A 163 -4.43 -3.09 -5.67
N LEU A 164 -3.60 -4.13 -5.48
CA LEU A 164 -2.83 -4.28 -4.24
C LEU A 164 -1.95 -3.06 -3.99
N SER A 165 -1.29 -2.52 -5.02
CA SER A 165 -0.45 -1.33 -4.88
C SER A 165 -1.22 -0.08 -4.45
N ALA A 166 -2.45 0.10 -4.96
CA ALA A 166 -3.35 1.17 -4.55
C ALA A 166 -3.79 1.01 -3.09
N LEU A 167 -4.15 -0.21 -2.68
CA LEU A 167 -4.50 -0.51 -1.28
C LEU A 167 -3.32 -0.24 -0.33
N ILE A 168 -2.10 -0.66 -0.69
CA ILE A 168 -0.89 -0.37 0.08
C ILE A 168 -0.63 1.14 0.13
N ALA A 169 -0.74 1.85 -0.99
CA ALA A 169 -0.57 3.29 -1.04
C ALA A 169 -1.55 4.03 -0.11
N ASN A 170 -2.81 3.61 -0.09
CA ASN A 170 -3.83 4.14 0.80
C ASN A 170 -3.53 3.82 2.27
N LEU A 171 -3.16 2.57 2.54
CA LEU A 171 -2.89 2.06 3.88
C LEU A 171 -1.76 2.82 4.58
N ILE A 172 -0.72 3.22 3.84
CA ILE A 172 0.44 3.95 4.38
C ILE A 172 0.38 5.46 4.15
N ASP A 173 -0.70 6.02 3.62
CA ASP A 173 -0.83 7.43 3.23
C ASP A 173 0.28 7.89 2.28
N ALA A 174 0.53 7.13 1.22
CA ALA A 174 1.56 7.47 0.23
C ALA A 174 1.29 8.82 -0.44
N ASP A 175 2.36 9.50 -0.88
CA ASP A 175 2.25 10.75 -1.66
C ASP A 175 2.12 10.47 -3.14
N LEU A 176 2.69 9.35 -3.59
CA LEU A 176 2.74 8.97 -4.99
C LEU A 176 2.73 7.45 -5.13
N LEU A 177 1.90 6.96 -6.03
CA LEU A 177 1.92 5.59 -6.53
C LEU A 177 2.43 5.62 -7.98
N MET A 178 3.52 4.93 -8.26
CA MET A 178 4.04 4.72 -9.60
C MET A 178 3.70 3.32 -10.06
N ILE A 179 2.89 3.17 -11.11
CA ILE A 179 2.54 1.89 -11.73
C ILE A 179 3.39 1.75 -13.00
N LEU A 180 4.44 0.94 -12.92
CA LEU A 180 5.40 0.75 -14.00
C LEU A 180 5.07 -0.52 -14.80
N GLY A 181 4.90 -0.34 -16.09
CA GLY A 181 4.67 -1.40 -17.07
C GLY A 181 5.51 -1.22 -18.33
N LYS A 182 5.14 -1.88 -19.44
CA LYS A 182 5.76 -1.67 -20.74
C LYS A 182 5.16 -0.49 -21.49
N VAL A 183 3.90 -0.13 -21.18
CA VAL A 183 3.18 0.93 -21.89
C VAL A 183 3.59 2.29 -21.34
N PRO A 184 3.91 3.27 -22.20
CA PRO A 184 4.35 4.60 -21.77
C PRO A 184 3.35 5.37 -20.94
N GLY A 185 2.07 5.08 -21.06
CA GLY A 185 0.97 5.76 -20.36
C GLY A 185 -0.37 5.39 -20.98
N MET A 186 -1.40 6.16 -20.66
CA MET A 186 -2.74 6.00 -21.20
C MET A 186 -2.85 6.81 -22.51
N TYR A 187 -3.43 6.20 -23.54
CA TYR A 187 -3.61 6.84 -24.85
C TYR A 187 -5.08 7.22 -25.06
N THR A 188 -5.31 8.22 -25.90
CA THR A 188 -6.64 8.65 -26.34
C THR A 188 -7.38 7.61 -27.19
N LYS A 189 -6.67 6.63 -27.73
CA LYS A 189 -7.14 5.50 -28.54
C LYS A 189 -6.09 4.39 -28.46
N ASP A 190 -6.41 3.18 -28.93
CA ASP A 190 -5.43 2.10 -29.04
C ASP A 190 -4.31 2.48 -30.03
N PRO A 191 -3.05 2.65 -29.58
CA PRO A 191 -1.93 3.02 -30.44
C PRO A 191 -1.53 1.93 -31.45
N ASN A 192 -1.93 0.69 -31.23
CA ASN A 192 -1.70 -0.42 -32.16
C ASN A 192 -2.60 -0.34 -33.39
N ILE A 193 -3.78 0.31 -33.25
CA ILE A 193 -4.79 0.45 -34.28
C ILE A 193 -4.78 1.86 -34.88
N HIS A 194 -4.52 2.88 -34.05
CA HIS A 194 -4.65 4.28 -34.43
C HIS A 194 -3.31 5.00 -34.33
N HIS A 195 -2.73 5.34 -35.49
CA HIS A 195 -1.45 6.09 -35.55
C HIS A 195 -1.53 7.52 -35.00
N ASP A 196 -2.73 8.09 -34.89
CA ASP A 196 -3.01 9.40 -34.29
C ASP A 196 -3.25 9.38 -32.79
N ALA A 197 -3.09 8.21 -32.15
CA ALA A 197 -3.23 8.05 -30.71
C ALA A 197 -2.17 8.88 -29.97
N LYS A 198 -2.61 9.68 -28.99
CA LYS A 198 -1.74 10.53 -28.17
C LYS A 198 -1.80 10.12 -26.71
N ILE A 199 -0.68 10.25 -25.99
CA ILE A 199 -0.64 10.01 -24.55
C ILE A 199 -1.42 11.12 -23.86
N ILE A 200 -2.30 10.73 -22.92
CA ILE A 200 -2.97 11.64 -21.99
C ILE A 200 -1.99 11.92 -20.86
N GLN A 201 -1.47 13.14 -20.78
CA GLN A 201 -0.46 13.48 -19.77
C GLN A 201 -1.05 13.60 -18.36
N ILE A 202 -2.25 14.19 -18.22
CA ILE A 202 -2.89 14.45 -16.94
C ILE A 202 -4.37 14.07 -17.01
N VAL A 203 -4.83 13.33 -16.02
CA VAL A 203 -6.23 12.99 -15.76
C VAL A 203 -6.62 13.64 -14.44
N GLU A 204 -7.40 14.71 -14.50
CA GLU A 204 -7.89 15.42 -13.31
C GLU A 204 -9.05 14.67 -12.65
N LYS A 205 -9.82 13.91 -13.44
CA LYS A 205 -10.96 13.11 -12.97
C LYS A 205 -11.13 11.88 -13.83
N ILE A 206 -11.30 10.73 -13.21
CA ILE A 206 -11.63 9.49 -13.90
C ILE A 206 -13.15 9.46 -14.10
N ASP A 207 -13.58 9.79 -15.32
CA ASP A 207 -14.96 9.78 -15.79
C ASP A 207 -15.24 8.58 -16.71
N GLU A 208 -16.45 8.48 -17.26
CA GLU A 208 -16.86 7.43 -18.18
C GLU A 208 -16.00 7.36 -19.46
N TYR A 209 -15.50 8.50 -19.93
CA TYR A 209 -14.60 8.54 -21.10
C TYR A 209 -13.27 7.88 -20.76
N ILE A 210 -12.65 8.26 -19.66
CA ILE A 210 -11.39 7.67 -19.18
C ILE A 210 -11.54 6.16 -18.95
N ASP A 211 -12.65 5.73 -18.33
CA ASP A 211 -12.97 4.31 -18.14
C ASP A 211 -13.08 3.55 -19.47
N SER A 212 -13.74 4.14 -20.47
CA SER A 212 -13.91 3.50 -21.78
C SER A 212 -12.59 3.25 -22.52
N LEU A 213 -11.56 4.03 -22.22
CA LEU A 213 -10.23 3.87 -22.81
C LEU A 213 -9.44 2.68 -22.21
N GLY A 214 -9.89 2.13 -21.09
CA GLY A 214 -9.28 0.95 -20.47
C GLY A 214 -9.38 -0.31 -21.32
N GLY A 215 -10.40 -0.39 -22.19
CA GLY A 215 -10.64 -1.49 -23.10
C GLY A 215 -10.84 -2.85 -22.42
N PRO A 216 -11.25 -3.89 -23.14
CA PRO A 216 -11.15 -5.26 -22.65
C PRO A 216 -9.67 -5.66 -22.58
N SER A 217 -9.25 -6.35 -21.53
CA SER A 217 -7.85 -6.79 -21.36
C SER A 217 -7.43 -7.70 -22.51
N SER A 218 -6.58 -7.20 -23.42
CA SER A 218 -6.14 -7.92 -24.61
C SER A 218 -4.87 -8.74 -24.39
N ASP A 219 -4.34 -8.75 -23.17
CA ASP A 219 -3.06 -9.40 -22.88
C ASP A 219 -3.29 -10.81 -22.36
N THR A 220 -3.12 -11.80 -23.23
CA THR A 220 -3.22 -13.24 -22.91
C THR A 220 -2.08 -13.74 -22.00
N MET A 221 -1.02 -12.95 -21.80
CA MET A 221 0.14 -13.30 -20.98
C MET A 221 0.28 -12.50 -19.67
N GLY A 222 -0.40 -11.37 -19.52
CA GLY A 222 -0.31 -10.52 -18.33
C GLY A 222 -1.69 -10.14 -17.84
N ARG A 223 -2.01 -10.43 -16.57
CA ARG A 223 -3.30 -10.19 -15.93
C ARG A 223 -3.58 -8.73 -15.59
N GLY A 224 -2.80 -7.78 -16.08
CA GLY A 224 -2.90 -6.35 -15.82
C GLY A 224 -3.04 -5.54 -17.09
N GLY A 225 -4.28 -5.33 -17.55
CA GLY A 225 -4.60 -4.42 -18.65
C GLY A 225 -4.58 -2.95 -18.22
N MET A 226 -4.93 -2.05 -19.13
CA MET A 226 -5.11 -0.62 -18.79
C MET A 226 -6.31 -0.43 -17.85
N SER A 227 -7.34 -1.27 -17.94
CA SER A 227 -8.51 -1.25 -17.06
C SER A 227 -8.15 -1.43 -15.57
N THR A 228 -7.28 -2.41 -15.24
CA THR A 228 -6.85 -2.62 -13.85
C THR A 228 -6.03 -1.45 -13.30
N LYS A 229 -5.24 -0.81 -14.17
CA LYS A 229 -4.46 0.39 -13.81
C LYS A 229 -5.34 1.61 -13.54
N ILE A 230 -6.41 1.77 -14.33
CA ILE A 230 -7.41 2.82 -14.12
C ILE A 230 -8.17 2.57 -12.80
N GLU A 231 -8.53 1.31 -12.52
CA GLU A 231 -9.17 0.95 -11.24
C GLU A 231 -8.27 1.23 -10.05
N ALA A 232 -7.01 0.83 -10.13
CA ALA A 232 -6.00 1.16 -9.11
C ALA A 232 -5.82 2.67 -8.94
N ALA A 233 -5.77 3.42 -10.05
CA ALA A 233 -5.71 4.87 -10.01
C ALA A 233 -6.94 5.48 -9.34
N ARG A 234 -8.15 4.96 -9.61
CA ARG A 234 -9.40 5.38 -8.98
C ARG A 234 -9.37 5.17 -7.47
N LEU A 235 -8.93 3.98 -7.03
CA LEU A 235 -8.82 3.65 -5.60
C LEU A 235 -7.83 4.57 -4.88
N ALA A 236 -6.67 4.80 -5.45
CA ALA A 236 -5.63 5.61 -4.82
C ALA A 236 -5.98 7.11 -4.82
N THR A 237 -6.47 7.66 -5.95
CA THR A 237 -6.83 9.09 -6.04
C THR A 237 -8.02 9.48 -5.16
N ALA A 238 -8.97 8.56 -4.96
CA ALA A 238 -10.07 8.73 -4.00
C ALA A 238 -9.59 8.83 -2.54
N SER A 239 -8.37 8.35 -2.26
CA SER A 239 -7.74 8.41 -0.94
C SER A 239 -6.70 9.52 -0.80
N GLY A 240 -6.55 10.37 -1.79
CA GLY A 240 -5.63 11.50 -1.76
C GLY A 240 -4.19 11.16 -2.19
N VAL A 241 -4.01 10.08 -2.95
CA VAL A 241 -2.71 9.65 -3.50
C VAL A 241 -2.67 9.95 -4.99
N ASP A 242 -1.66 10.70 -5.44
CA ASP A 242 -1.40 10.86 -6.88
C ASP A 242 -0.91 9.54 -7.48
N VAL A 243 -1.33 9.22 -8.71
CA VAL A 243 -0.92 8.00 -9.40
C VAL A 243 -0.29 8.33 -10.74
N VAL A 244 0.85 7.73 -11.04
CA VAL A 244 1.47 7.82 -12.37
C VAL A 244 1.57 6.44 -13.00
N ILE A 245 1.03 6.31 -14.22
CA ILE A 245 1.24 5.13 -15.08
C ILE A 245 2.31 5.50 -16.10
N ALA A 246 3.42 4.75 -16.12
CA ALA A 246 4.54 5.02 -17.00
C ALA A 246 5.25 3.75 -17.47
N SER A 247 6.08 3.88 -18.53
CA SER A 247 6.96 2.80 -18.94
C SER A 247 8.14 2.66 -17.99
N GLY A 248 8.30 1.47 -17.43
CA GLY A 248 9.50 1.13 -16.64
C GLY A 248 10.75 0.92 -17.48
N LEU A 249 10.64 0.99 -18.83
CA LEU A 249 11.75 0.91 -19.77
C LEU A 249 12.41 2.28 -20.00
N GLU A 250 11.76 3.37 -19.58
CA GLU A 250 12.34 4.70 -19.65
C GLU A 250 13.54 4.83 -18.70
N GLU A 251 14.58 5.47 -19.17
CA GLU A 251 15.80 5.67 -18.38
C GLU A 251 15.52 6.54 -17.15
N ASN A 252 15.93 6.07 -15.98
CA ASN A 252 15.77 6.77 -14.70
C ASN A 252 14.31 7.17 -14.38
N VAL A 253 13.34 6.39 -14.85
CA VAL A 253 11.90 6.74 -14.76
C VAL A 253 11.43 7.01 -13.32
N ILE A 254 11.85 6.19 -12.34
CA ILE A 254 11.44 6.34 -10.95
C ILE A 254 11.95 7.66 -10.36
N LYS A 255 13.20 8.00 -10.66
CA LYS A 255 13.82 9.26 -10.20
C LYS A 255 13.15 10.45 -10.88
N ARG A 256 12.98 10.41 -12.20
CA ARG A 256 12.36 11.49 -12.98
C ARG A 256 10.93 11.77 -12.54
N LEU A 257 10.13 10.72 -12.29
CA LEU A 257 8.77 10.85 -11.75
C LEU A 257 8.76 11.41 -10.32
N ALA A 258 9.67 10.99 -9.46
CA ALA A 258 9.81 11.55 -8.11
C ALA A 258 10.11 13.05 -8.14
N TRP A 259 10.88 13.52 -9.13
CA TRP A 259 11.16 14.93 -9.40
C TRP A 259 10.06 15.66 -10.19
N LYS A 260 8.87 15.03 -10.33
CA LYS A 260 7.69 15.59 -11.00
C LYS A 260 7.92 15.90 -12.50
N GLU A 261 8.83 15.18 -13.14
CA GLU A 261 8.93 15.24 -14.59
C GLU A 261 7.65 14.67 -15.22
N VAL A 262 7.17 15.29 -16.30
CA VAL A 262 5.96 14.86 -17.00
C VAL A 262 6.29 13.65 -17.89
N LEU A 263 6.12 12.48 -17.31
CA LEU A 263 6.29 11.18 -17.97
C LEU A 263 5.04 10.34 -17.77
N GLY A 264 4.57 9.69 -18.81
CA GLY A 264 3.39 8.84 -18.72
C GLY A 264 2.10 9.62 -18.52
N THR A 265 1.20 9.05 -17.72
CA THR A 265 -0.10 9.63 -17.38
C THR A 265 -0.20 9.82 -15.87
N LEU A 266 -0.34 11.06 -15.45
CA LEU A 266 -0.59 11.44 -14.06
C LEU A 266 -2.09 11.51 -13.81
N PHE A 267 -2.59 10.72 -12.87
CA PHE A 267 -3.93 10.81 -12.28
C PHE A 267 -3.83 11.59 -10.98
N ARG A 268 -4.47 12.74 -10.92
CA ARG A 268 -4.42 13.60 -9.73
C ARG A 268 -5.41 13.14 -8.66
N ALA A 269 -4.97 13.24 -7.43
CA ALA A 269 -5.84 13.02 -6.28
C ALA A 269 -6.99 14.04 -6.26
N SER A 270 -8.21 13.55 -6.17
CA SER A 270 -9.43 14.37 -6.16
C SER A 270 -9.75 14.97 -4.80
N VAL A 271 -9.10 14.49 -3.75
CA VAL A 271 -9.30 14.86 -2.34
C VAL A 271 -7.96 14.91 -1.62
N THR A 272 -7.92 15.59 -0.49
CA THR A 272 -6.76 15.49 0.40
C THR A 272 -6.79 14.19 1.20
N LYS A 273 -5.61 13.66 1.57
CA LYS A 273 -5.49 12.47 2.44
C LYS A 273 -6.28 12.66 3.75
N LEU A 274 -6.25 13.85 4.31
CA LEU A 274 -6.96 14.18 5.55
C LEU A 274 -8.47 14.07 5.37
N GLU A 275 -9.04 14.59 4.28
CA GLU A 275 -10.46 14.51 3.99
C GLU A 275 -10.93 13.08 3.73
N SER A 276 -10.12 12.30 3.00
CA SER A 276 -10.41 10.88 2.77
C SER A 276 -10.42 10.10 4.08
N ARG A 277 -9.40 10.30 4.92
CA ARG A 277 -9.30 9.66 6.24
C ARG A 277 -10.42 10.07 7.16
N LYS A 278 -10.79 11.37 7.20
CA LYS A 278 -11.94 11.88 7.97
C LYS A 278 -13.25 11.18 7.55
N ARG A 279 -13.51 11.10 6.24
CA ARG A 279 -14.71 10.44 5.71
C ARG A 279 -14.77 8.96 6.09
N TRP A 280 -13.67 8.24 5.92
CA TRP A 280 -13.58 6.82 6.24
C TRP A 280 -13.81 6.55 7.74
N MET A 281 -13.17 7.32 8.64
CA MET A 281 -13.36 7.17 10.08
C MET A 281 -14.77 7.54 10.54
N LEU A 282 -15.35 8.61 9.97
CA LEU A 282 -16.74 8.99 10.28
C LEU A 282 -17.74 7.93 9.85
N SER A 283 -17.55 7.28 8.69
CA SER A 283 -18.41 6.18 8.25
C SER A 283 -18.33 4.98 9.20
N GLY A 284 -17.15 4.70 9.73
CA GLY A 284 -16.93 3.61 10.72
C GLY A 284 -17.61 3.85 12.07
N ILE A 285 -17.71 5.12 12.51
CA ILE A 285 -18.42 5.48 13.74
C ILE A 285 -19.93 5.38 13.55
N SER A 286 -20.44 5.81 12.40
CA SER A 286 -21.88 5.90 12.13
C SER A 286 -22.56 4.53 11.92
N GLY A 287 -21.81 3.48 11.60
CA GLY A 287 -22.31 2.14 11.28
C GLY A 287 -22.62 1.25 12.48
N GLY A 288 -22.39 1.68 13.71
CA GLY A 288 -22.55 0.83 14.92
C GLY A 288 -23.75 1.25 15.78
N SER A 289 -24.57 0.27 16.19
CA SER A 289 -25.75 0.49 17.08
C SER A 289 -25.39 0.84 18.53
N ARG A 290 -24.10 0.76 18.94
CA ARG A 290 -23.57 1.21 20.23
C ARG A 290 -22.41 2.18 20.01
N ARG A 291 -22.46 3.33 20.63
CA ARG A 291 -21.37 4.32 20.55
C ARG A 291 -20.12 3.76 21.21
N ARG A 292 -19.08 3.52 20.40
CA ARG A 292 -17.75 3.09 20.84
C ARG A 292 -16.92 4.34 21.10
N ASN A 293 -16.79 4.74 22.38
CA ASN A 293 -16.15 6.00 22.74
C ASN A 293 -14.98 5.78 23.68
N ILE A 294 -13.93 6.56 23.47
CA ILE A 294 -12.83 6.75 24.43
C ILE A 294 -12.88 8.20 24.89
N CYS A 295 -13.17 8.41 26.17
CA CYS A 295 -13.15 9.73 26.78
C CYS A 295 -11.71 10.09 27.17
N VAL A 296 -11.26 11.28 26.78
CA VAL A 296 -9.93 11.78 27.07
C VAL A 296 -9.97 13.01 27.97
N ASP A 297 -8.95 13.17 28.81
CA ASP A 297 -8.80 14.36 29.65
C ASP A 297 -8.41 15.60 28.82
N ASN A 298 -8.46 16.77 29.42
CA ASN A 298 -8.14 18.02 28.77
C ASN A 298 -6.65 18.10 28.34
N GLY A 299 -5.75 17.48 29.10
CA GLY A 299 -4.32 17.43 28.78
C GLY A 299 -4.06 16.63 27.50
N ALA A 300 -4.65 15.43 27.41
CA ALA A 300 -4.58 14.60 26.20
C ALA A 300 -5.23 15.30 25.00
N PHE A 301 -6.40 15.93 25.19
CA PHE A 301 -7.07 16.68 24.12
C PHE A 301 -6.18 17.81 23.56
N VAL A 302 -5.56 18.61 24.42
CA VAL A 302 -4.66 19.69 24.01
C VAL A 302 -3.42 19.11 23.31
N ALA A 303 -2.84 18.03 23.81
CA ALA A 303 -1.68 17.37 23.19
C ALA A 303 -2.01 16.82 21.79
N LEU A 304 -3.16 16.15 21.64
CA LEU A 304 -3.64 15.64 20.36
C LEU A 304 -3.83 16.78 19.33
N ARG A 305 -4.38 17.91 19.77
CA ARG A 305 -4.64 19.08 18.89
C ARG A 305 -3.36 19.80 18.47
N GLY A 306 -2.39 19.94 19.35
CA GLY A 306 -1.23 20.83 19.14
C GLY A 306 -0.01 20.15 18.50
N SER A 307 0.16 18.83 18.60
CA SER A 307 1.46 18.19 18.38
C SER A 307 1.45 16.94 17.51
N HIS A 308 0.36 16.61 16.82
CA HIS A 308 0.24 15.34 16.07
C HIS A 308 0.75 14.13 16.87
N THR A 309 0.37 14.05 18.15
CA THR A 309 0.79 12.98 19.05
C THR A 309 -0.21 11.82 19.03
N SER A 310 0.26 10.64 19.44
CA SER A 310 -0.58 9.47 19.68
C SER A 310 -1.39 9.61 20.97
N LEU A 311 -2.55 8.97 21.06
CA LEU A 311 -3.29 8.85 22.31
C LEU A 311 -2.67 7.76 23.17
N LEU A 312 -2.16 8.12 24.35
CA LEU A 312 -1.60 7.21 25.33
C LEU A 312 -2.66 6.81 26.38
N PRO A 313 -2.50 5.66 27.08
CA PRO A 313 -3.43 5.23 28.11
C PRO A 313 -3.57 6.24 29.25
N ALA A 314 -2.50 6.99 29.57
CA ALA A 314 -2.49 8.01 30.60
C ALA A 314 -3.51 9.13 30.38
N GLY A 315 -3.86 9.42 29.12
CA GLY A 315 -4.85 10.44 28.76
C GLY A 315 -6.29 9.92 28.64
N VAL A 316 -6.53 8.61 28.90
CA VAL A 316 -7.86 8.01 28.83
C VAL A 316 -8.54 8.07 30.20
N VAL A 317 -9.70 8.70 30.26
CA VAL A 317 -10.52 8.85 31.47
C VAL A 317 -11.51 7.70 31.59
N SER A 318 -12.24 7.40 30.53
CA SER A 318 -13.23 6.31 30.51
C SER A 318 -13.42 5.71 29.13
N VAL A 319 -13.96 4.51 29.08
CA VAL A 319 -14.25 3.76 27.86
C VAL A 319 -15.74 3.42 27.85
N SER A 320 -16.40 3.53 26.70
CA SER A 320 -17.83 3.23 26.57
C SER A 320 -18.08 2.43 25.30
N GLY A 321 -19.00 1.46 25.43
CA GLY A 321 -19.33 0.53 24.34
C GLY A 321 -18.35 -0.63 24.28
N ASP A 322 -18.73 -1.63 23.51
CA ASP A 322 -17.94 -2.84 23.29
C ASP A 322 -17.27 -2.78 21.92
N PHE A 323 -15.96 -2.96 21.88
CA PHE A 323 -15.17 -2.93 20.67
C PHE A 323 -13.87 -3.74 20.84
N ASP A 324 -13.41 -4.26 19.73
CA ASP A 324 -12.19 -5.03 19.63
C ASP A 324 -11.00 -4.18 19.14
N ARG A 325 -9.80 -4.72 19.25
CA ARG A 325 -8.61 -4.19 18.63
C ARG A 325 -8.81 -4.09 17.10
N GLY A 326 -8.49 -2.95 16.52
CA GLY A 326 -8.71 -2.66 15.09
C GLY A 326 -10.03 -1.94 14.79
N ASP A 327 -10.93 -1.85 15.75
CA ASP A 327 -12.18 -1.10 15.57
C ASP A 327 -11.95 0.41 15.56
N ILE A 328 -12.80 1.10 14.78
CA ILE A 328 -12.85 2.56 14.78
C ILE A 328 -13.68 3.01 15.99
N VAL A 329 -13.11 3.90 16.77
CA VAL A 329 -13.73 4.48 17.97
C VAL A 329 -13.78 5.99 17.89
N ALA A 330 -14.81 6.59 18.49
CA ALA A 330 -14.87 8.03 18.65
C ALA A 330 -14.03 8.46 19.87
N ILE A 331 -13.30 9.56 19.73
CA ILE A 331 -12.62 10.22 20.82
C ILE A 331 -13.53 11.35 21.28
N VAL A 332 -13.89 11.33 22.57
CA VAL A 332 -14.77 12.34 23.17
C VAL A 332 -14.05 13.07 24.29
N ASN A 333 -14.35 14.35 24.47
CA ASN A 333 -13.89 15.09 25.64
C ASN A 333 -14.78 14.81 26.88
N GLU A 334 -14.41 15.33 28.04
CA GLU A 334 -15.16 15.16 29.29
C GLU A 334 -16.59 15.72 29.25
N LEU A 335 -16.90 16.60 28.30
CA LEU A 335 -18.25 17.12 28.03
C LEU A 335 -19.07 16.21 27.12
N GLY A 336 -18.50 15.11 26.64
CA GLY A 336 -19.14 14.14 25.72
C GLY A 336 -19.17 14.59 24.27
N ALA A 337 -18.50 15.70 23.90
CA ALA A 337 -18.40 16.13 22.53
C ALA A 337 -17.36 15.29 21.77
N ILE A 338 -17.68 14.84 20.55
CA ILE A 338 -16.77 14.12 19.69
C ILE A 338 -15.71 15.08 19.18
N VAL A 339 -14.45 14.82 19.52
CA VAL A 339 -13.30 15.65 19.14
C VAL A 339 -12.41 14.99 18.10
N GLY A 340 -12.56 13.66 17.92
CA GLY A 340 -11.79 12.91 16.96
C GLY A 340 -12.32 11.51 16.76
N ALA A 341 -11.60 10.75 15.94
CA ALA A 341 -11.81 9.32 15.69
C ALA A 341 -10.47 8.63 15.46
N GLY A 342 -10.42 7.34 15.73
CA GLY A 342 -9.19 6.58 15.46
C GLY A 342 -9.41 5.09 15.53
N ILE A 343 -8.38 4.34 15.07
CA ILE A 343 -8.35 2.88 15.15
C ILE A 343 -7.68 2.50 16.47
N SER A 344 -8.40 1.74 17.30
CA SER A 344 -7.90 1.34 18.62
C SER A 344 -6.87 0.19 18.52
N ASN A 345 -5.75 0.33 19.23
CA ASN A 345 -4.75 -0.73 19.39
C ASN A 345 -5.12 -1.75 20.49
N TYR A 346 -6.17 -1.49 21.27
CA TYR A 346 -6.65 -2.34 22.36
C TYR A 346 -8.17 -2.45 22.34
N GLY A 347 -8.71 -3.58 22.72
CA GLY A 347 -10.15 -3.74 22.92
C GLY A 347 -10.64 -2.98 24.15
N SER A 348 -11.95 -2.74 24.23
CA SER A 348 -12.60 -1.99 25.32
C SER A 348 -12.28 -2.56 26.70
N GLY A 349 -12.28 -3.90 26.86
CA GLY A 349 -11.97 -4.57 28.12
C GLY A 349 -10.53 -4.40 28.59
N ASP A 350 -9.57 -4.33 27.67
CA ASP A 350 -8.16 -4.07 27.98
C ASP A 350 -7.92 -2.60 28.28
N LEU A 351 -8.55 -1.72 27.52
CA LEU A 351 -8.48 -0.28 27.74
C LEU A 351 -9.02 0.13 29.11
N GLU A 352 -10.08 -0.53 29.58
CA GLU A 352 -10.63 -0.29 30.91
C GLU A 352 -9.62 -0.62 32.01
N LYS A 353 -8.75 -1.62 31.79
CA LYS A 353 -7.69 -2.01 32.73
C LYS A 353 -6.49 -1.06 32.71
N ILE A 354 -6.12 -0.55 31.53
CA ILE A 354 -4.91 0.27 31.35
C ILE A 354 -5.17 1.77 31.33
N LYS A 355 -6.42 2.24 31.34
CA LYS A 355 -6.76 3.67 31.38
C LYS A 355 -6.04 4.37 32.53
N ALA A 356 -5.63 5.60 32.31
CA ALA A 356 -4.84 6.43 33.24
C ALA A 356 -3.46 5.83 33.63
N ALA A 357 -3.07 4.68 33.08
CA ALA A 357 -1.76 4.09 33.34
C ALA A 357 -0.68 4.69 32.40
N ARG A 358 0.58 4.61 32.82
CA ARG A 358 1.70 4.91 31.93
C ARG A 358 1.93 3.74 30.98
N SER A 359 2.33 4.02 29.73
CA SER A 359 2.54 3.01 28.69
C SER A 359 3.51 1.91 29.09
N ASN A 360 4.55 2.21 29.86
CA ASN A 360 5.51 1.21 30.37
C ASN A 360 4.91 0.17 31.32
N ARG A 361 3.70 0.40 31.85
CA ARG A 361 2.99 -0.53 32.72
C ARG A 361 2.01 -1.44 32.02
N ILE A 362 1.78 -1.25 30.72
CA ILE A 362 0.80 -2.04 29.95
C ILE A 362 1.07 -3.55 30.09
N HIS A 363 2.32 -3.95 29.87
CA HIS A 363 2.72 -5.36 29.99
C HIS A 363 2.48 -5.93 31.39
N GLU A 364 2.75 -5.14 32.42
CA GLU A 364 2.50 -5.55 33.81
C GLU A 364 1.01 -5.79 34.09
N ILE A 365 0.14 -4.95 33.53
CA ILE A 365 -1.30 -4.97 33.76
C ILE A 365 -2.00 -6.04 32.92
N LEU A 366 -1.64 -6.19 31.64
CA LEU A 366 -2.32 -7.07 30.70
C LEU A 366 -1.63 -8.43 30.52
N GLY A 367 -0.34 -8.55 30.83
CA GLY A 367 0.49 -9.73 30.53
C GLY A 367 1.04 -9.74 29.09
N TYR A 368 0.68 -8.76 28.27
CA TYR A 368 1.15 -8.57 26.89
C TYR A 368 1.18 -7.08 26.53
N HIS A 369 1.80 -6.78 25.39
CA HIS A 369 1.98 -5.41 24.93
C HIS A 369 1.89 -5.35 23.39
N TYR A 370 0.90 -4.67 22.85
CA TYR A 370 0.75 -4.47 21.42
C TYR A 370 1.41 -3.19 20.94
N SER A 371 1.26 -2.11 21.71
CA SER A 371 1.74 -0.76 21.39
C SER A 371 1.77 0.07 22.66
N ASP A 372 2.61 1.10 22.71
CA ASP A 372 2.62 2.10 23.79
C ASP A 372 1.37 3.00 23.74
N GLU A 373 0.74 3.09 22.56
CA GLU A 373 -0.40 3.96 22.31
C GLU A 373 -1.71 3.20 22.28
N VAL A 374 -2.75 3.83 22.76
CA VAL A 374 -4.15 3.42 22.59
C VAL A 374 -4.56 3.62 21.14
N ILE A 375 -4.21 4.77 20.57
CA ILE A 375 -4.39 5.10 19.15
C ILE A 375 -3.13 5.78 18.65
N HIS A 376 -2.48 5.19 17.66
CA HIS A 376 -1.32 5.78 17.02
C HIS A 376 -1.72 7.04 16.24
N ARG A 377 -0.89 8.08 16.24
CA ARG A 377 -1.14 9.35 15.55
C ARG A 377 -1.53 9.19 14.07
N ASP A 378 -0.91 8.24 13.38
CA ASP A 378 -1.22 7.96 11.97
C ASP A 378 -2.58 7.27 11.79
N ASN A 379 -3.16 6.73 12.86
CA ASN A 379 -4.46 6.08 12.93
C ASN A 379 -5.53 6.96 13.61
N LEU A 380 -5.25 8.26 13.76
CA LEU A 380 -6.09 9.23 14.45
C LEU A 380 -6.42 10.41 13.55
N VAL A 381 -7.63 10.90 13.64
CA VAL A 381 -8.09 12.13 12.98
C VAL A 381 -8.85 12.98 13.96
N LEU A 382 -8.49 14.26 14.05
CA LEU A 382 -9.28 15.26 14.80
C LEU A 382 -10.38 15.82 13.90
N LEU A 383 -11.56 15.97 14.48
CA LEU A 383 -12.77 16.49 13.83
C LEU A 383 -13.06 17.95 14.20
N VAL A 384 -12.34 18.49 15.17
CA VAL A 384 -12.37 19.90 15.62
C VAL A 384 -11.06 20.56 15.23
N GLU A 385 -11.15 21.76 14.67
CA GLU A 385 -9.99 22.62 14.36
C GLU A 385 -9.40 23.27 15.62
#